data_60e9937ab67b9750daa39a9c6ca9e1e0
#
_entry.id   60e9937ab67b9750daa39a9c6ca9e1e0
#
_cell.length_a   1.000
_cell.length_b   1.000
_cell.length_c   1.000
_cell.angle_alpha   90.00
_cell.angle_beta   90.00
_cell.angle_gamma   90.00
#
_symmetry.space_group_name_H-M   'P 1'
#
loop_
_entity.id
_entity.type
_entity.pdbx_description
1 polymer ?
#
loop_
_entity_poly.entity_id
_entity_poly.type
_entity_poly.pdbx_seq_one_letter_code
_entity_poly.pdbx_strand_id
1 'polypeptide(L)'
;IFLAAPNHHPAMRHAAQARKALGLPTLFNLVGPLVNPAGVTQQLVGVFSPSWLRPVVDVLGRLGSKRVWAVCGLPRIGHGGIDEMTLAGPTQVEALENGHIHSFVVEPEMAGLAYAPVSAIQGGNAQQNAQALNALLRGAHGAYRDTVLLNAACALHVAGRINLVREGQINPHALKDGVAEAAHTLDNGAALAVLEGLRVARPADRPER
;
A
#
# COMPACT_ATOMS: atom_id res chain seq x y z
N ILE A 1 9.74 0.64 10.17
CA ILE A 1 10.75 1.49 9.51
C ILE A 1 10.15 2.15 8.27
N PHE A 2 10.46 3.43 8.08
CA PHE A 2 10.16 4.16 6.86
C PHE A 2 11.46 4.33 6.04
N LEU A 3 11.48 3.82 4.81
CA LEU A 3 12.62 3.90 3.90
C LEU A 3 12.34 4.93 2.81
N ALA A 4 12.87 6.14 2.97
CA ALA A 4 12.71 7.19 1.96
C ALA A 4 13.57 6.87 0.73
N ALA A 5 12.93 6.67 -0.43
CA ALA A 5 13.59 6.27 -1.67
C ALA A 5 14.82 7.14 -2.06
N PRO A 6 14.81 8.48 -1.93
CA PRO A 6 15.98 9.30 -2.24
C PRO A 6 17.24 8.93 -1.46
N ASN A 7 17.09 8.41 -0.24
CA ASN A 7 18.21 8.04 0.63
C ASN A 7 18.81 6.66 0.27
N HIS A 8 18.02 5.81 -0.39
CA HIS A 8 18.40 4.42 -0.67
C HIS A 8 18.69 4.14 -2.15
N HIS A 9 18.22 5.02 -3.04
CA HIS A 9 18.40 4.89 -4.49
C HIS A 9 19.02 6.16 -5.10
N PRO A 10 20.28 6.51 -4.74
CA PRO A 10 20.91 7.76 -5.21
C PRO A 10 21.01 7.87 -6.73
N ALA A 11 21.09 6.75 -7.44
CA ALA A 11 21.09 6.74 -8.90
C ALA A 11 19.78 7.25 -9.52
N MET A 12 18.65 7.14 -8.83
CA MET A 12 17.35 7.63 -9.29
C MET A 12 17.29 9.15 -9.46
N ARG A 13 18.17 9.90 -8.78
CA ARG A 13 18.27 11.36 -8.92
C ARG A 13 18.66 11.78 -10.35
N HIS A 14 19.44 10.96 -11.07
CA HIS A 14 19.84 11.26 -12.44
C HIS A 14 18.67 11.22 -13.43
N ALA A 15 17.63 10.45 -13.13
CA ALA A 15 16.40 10.39 -13.92
C ALA A 15 15.34 11.42 -13.49
N ALA A 16 15.52 12.10 -12.36
CA ALA A 16 14.48 12.93 -11.75
C ALA A 16 14.04 14.11 -12.64
N GLN A 17 14.99 14.78 -13.29
CA GLN A 17 14.68 15.89 -14.21
C GLN A 17 13.90 15.43 -15.44
N ALA A 18 14.35 14.34 -16.06
CA ALA A 18 13.66 13.79 -17.24
C ALA A 18 12.25 13.32 -16.89
N ARG A 19 12.06 12.65 -15.74
CA ARG A 19 10.75 12.22 -15.26
C ARG A 19 9.81 13.40 -14.99
N LYS A 20 10.33 14.48 -14.39
CA LYS A 20 9.56 15.69 -14.14
C LYS A 20 9.16 16.39 -15.45
N ALA A 21 10.05 16.42 -16.44
CA ALA A 21 9.77 17.02 -17.74
C ALA A 21 8.73 16.21 -18.54
N LEU A 22 8.75 14.88 -18.45
CA LEU A 22 7.80 14.01 -19.12
C LEU A 22 6.38 14.08 -18.52
N GLY A 23 6.26 14.26 -17.20
CA GLY A 23 4.98 14.32 -16.52
C GLY A 23 4.12 13.06 -16.62
N LEU A 24 4.68 11.93 -17.07
CA LEU A 24 3.99 10.67 -17.32
C LEU A 24 4.60 9.55 -16.47
N PRO A 25 3.83 8.50 -16.14
CA PRO A 25 4.37 7.29 -15.54
C PRO A 25 5.46 6.68 -16.42
N THR A 26 6.55 6.29 -15.81
CA THR A 26 7.70 5.69 -16.49
C THR A 26 8.05 4.35 -15.86
N LEU A 27 8.96 3.59 -16.45
CA LEU A 27 9.48 2.35 -15.89
C LEU A 27 9.98 2.53 -14.44
N PHE A 28 10.48 3.71 -14.09
CA PHE A 28 10.91 4.01 -12.71
C PHE A 28 9.79 3.98 -11.67
N ASN A 29 8.53 4.08 -12.08
CA ASN A 29 7.38 3.90 -11.17
C ASN A 29 7.19 2.42 -10.78
N LEU A 30 7.69 1.49 -11.60
CA LEU A 30 7.61 0.05 -11.37
C LEU A 30 8.87 -0.52 -10.71
N VAL A 31 10.04 0.09 -10.96
CA VAL A 31 11.33 -0.42 -10.46
C VAL A 31 11.45 -0.26 -8.94
N GLY A 32 10.88 0.81 -8.34
CA GLY A 32 11.01 1.06 -6.90
C GLY A 32 10.69 -0.13 -6.01
N PRO A 33 9.52 -0.75 -6.13
CA PRO A 33 9.14 -1.95 -5.36
C PRO A 33 10.03 -3.16 -5.61
N LEU A 34 10.65 -3.27 -6.81
CA LEU A 34 11.48 -4.41 -7.20
C LEU A 34 12.89 -4.37 -6.59
N VAL A 35 13.34 -3.20 -6.14
CA VAL A 35 14.68 -2.98 -5.58
C VAL A 35 14.64 -2.50 -4.14
N ASN A 36 13.72 -3.03 -3.35
CA ASN A 36 13.56 -2.66 -1.94
C ASN A 36 14.87 -2.90 -1.16
N PRO A 37 15.47 -1.85 -0.56
CA PRO A 37 16.78 -1.95 0.09
C PRO A 37 16.77 -2.81 1.36
N ALA A 38 15.60 -3.10 1.92
CA ALA A 38 15.45 -3.99 3.07
C ALA A 38 15.48 -5.48 2.70
N GLY A 39 15.51 -5.81 1.38
CA GLY A 39 15.55 -7.20 0.92
C GLY A 39 14.34 -8.02 1.39
N VAL A 40 13.17 -7.39 1.52
CA VAL A 40 11.96 -8.06 2.01
C VAL A 40 11.50 -9.12 1.01
N THR A 41 11.00 -10.25 1.55
CA THR A 41 10.47 -11.36 0.74
C THR A 41 8.94 -11.42 0.75
N GLN A 42 8.29 -10.49 1.44
CA GLN A 42 6.84 -10.36 1.56
C GLN A 42 6.46 -8.92 1.27
N GLN A 43 5.64 -8.69 0.24
CA GLN A 43 5.34 -7.34 -0.24
C GLN A 43 3.88 -7.20 -0.68
N LEU A 44 3.21 -6.13 -0.22
CA LEU A 44 2.01 -5.59 -0.84
C LEU A 44 2.46 -4.43 -1.74
N VAL A 45 2.19 -4.53 -3.03
CA VAL A 45 2.68 -3.59 -4.05
C VAL A 45 1.53 -3.05 -4.87
N GLY A 46 1.37 -1.74 -4.90
CA GLY A 46 0.42 -1.08 -5.77
C GLY A 46 0.98 -0.83 -7.17
N VAL A 47 0.12 -1.01 -8.18
CA VAL A 47 0.42 -0.66 -9.57
C VAL A 47 -0.70 0.19 -10.17
N PHE A 48 -0.35 1.13 -11.04
CA PHE A 48 -1.25 2.11 -11.63
C PHE A 48 -2.08 1.58 -12.81
N SER A 49 -1.89 0.33 -13.21
CA SER A 49 -2.65 -0.33 -14.29
C SER A 49 -2.69 -1.83 -14.08
N PRO A 50 -3.83 -2.48 -14.37
CA PRO A 50 -3.97 -3.94 -14.27
C PRO A 50 -2.95 -4.72 -15.10
N SER A 51 -2.50 -4.18 -16.21
CA SER A 51 -1.50 -4.81 -17.08
C SER A 51 -0.15 -5.07 -16.40
N TRP A 52 0.13 -4.38 -15.27
CA TRP A 52 1.37 -4.55 -14.51
C TRP A 52 1.26 -5.54 -13.34
N LEU A 53 0.07 -5.99 -12.98
CA LEU A 53 -0.14 -6.91 -11.86
C LEU A 53 0.71 -8.19 -12.03
N ARG A 54 0.46 -8.93 -13.10
CA ARG A 54 1.15 -10.19 -13.36
C ARG A 54 2.65 -10.03 -13.59
N PRO A 55 3.14 -9.08 -14.42
CA PRO A 55 4.57 -8.84 -14.60
C PRO A 55 5.31 -8.54 -13.29
N VAL A 56 4.74 -7.73 -12.40
CA VAL A 56 5.35 -7.39 -11.11
C VAL A 56 5.46 -8.62 -10.23
N VAL A 57 4.42 -9.43 -10.13
CA VAL A 57 4.42 -10.67 -9.34
C VAL A 57 5.46 -11.66 -9.87
N ASP A 58 5.51 -11.87 -11.19
CA ASP A 58 6.46 -12.78 -11.83
C ASP A 58 7.92 -12.34 -11.57
N VAL A 59 8.22 -11.03 -11.67
CA VAL A 59 9.57 -10.50 -11.40
C VAL A 59 9.93 -10.65 -9.93
N LEU A 60 9.04 -10.26 -9.01
CA LEU A 60 9.30 -10.41 -7.57
C LEU A 60 9.47 -11.87 -7.16
N GLY A 61 8.71 -12.78 -7.75
CA GLY A 61 8.89 -14.23 -7.54
C GLY A 61 10.28 -14.71 -7.99
N ARG A 62 10.74 -14.27 -9.17
CA ARG A 62 12.10 -14.58 -9.67
C ARG A 62 13.21 -13.96 -8.82
N LEU A 63 12.95 -12.82 -8.16
CA LEU A 63 13.85 -12.18 -7.22
C LEU A 63 13.83 -12.83 -5.83
N GLY A 64 13.06 -13.90 -5.62
CA GLY A 64 13.04 -14.67 -4.38
C GLY A 64 11.97 -14.26 -3.38
N SER A 65 11.01 -13.43 -3.77
CA SER A 65 9.87 -13.12 -2.90
C SER A 65 9.02 -14.37 -2.67
N LYS A 66 8.56 -14.54 -1.42
CA LYS A 66 7.80 -15.71 -0.98
C LYS A 66 6.29 -15.45 -0.98
N ARG A 67 5.90 -14.21 -0.70
CA ARG A 67 4.51 -13.77 -0.70
C ARG A 67 4.42 -12.35 -1.25
N VAL A 68 3.65 -12.18 -2.30
CA VAL A 68 3.44 -10.88 -2.97
C VAL A 68 1.97 -10.73 -3.29
N TRP A 69 1.39 -9.60 -2.94
CA TRP A 69 0.15 -9.13 -3.54
C TRP A 69 0.47 -7.88 -4.37
N ALA A 70 0.32 -7.99 -5.68
CA ALA A 70 0.25 -6.83 -6.56
C ALA A 70 -1.21 -6.42 -6.67
N VAL A 71 -1.51 -5.13 -6.44
CA VAL A 71 -2.88 -4.64 -6.35
C VAL A 71 -3.09 -3.44 -7.28
N CYS A 72 -4.28 -3.36 -7.87
CA CYS A 72 -4.70 -2.22 -8.69
C CYS A 72 -6.17 -1.92 -8.42
N GLY A 73 -6.46 -0.83 -7.75
CA GLY A 73 -7.81 -0.34 -7.55
C GLY A 73 -8.42 0.19 -8.83
N LEU A 74 -9.69 -0.15 -9.10
CA LEU A 74 -10.42 0.28 -10.28
C LEU A 74 -11.61 1.15 -9.86
N PRO A 75 -11.51 2.48 -9.91
CA PRO A 75 -12.60 3.34 -9.47
C PRO A 75 -13.84 3.14 -10.34
N ARG A 76 -15.03 3.08 -9.71
CA ARG A 76 -16.32 2.97 -10.41
C ARG A 76 -16.60 4.21 -11.27
N ILE A 77 -16.03 5.33 -10.90
CA ILE A 77 -16.17 6.62 -11.61
C ILE A 77 -14.77 7.19 -11.85
N GLY A 78 -14.47 7.54 -13.08
CA GLY A 78 -13.17 8.05 -13.50
C GLY A 78 -12.39 7.06 -14.36
N HIS A 79 -11.13 7.35 -14.58
CA HIS A 79 -10.23 6.56 -15.42
C HIS A 79 -8.89 6.32 -14.70
N GLY A 80 -8.21 5.24 -15.07
CA GLY A 80 -6.91 4.87 -14.52
C GLY A 80 -7.01 3.95 -13.32
N GLY A 81 -5.91 3.28 -13.02
CA GLY A 81 -5.77 2.45 -11.83
C GLY A 81 -5.24 3.24 -10.65
N ILE A 82 -5.62 2.81 -9.45
CA ILE A 82 -5.13 3.30 -8.16
C ILE A 82 -4.14 2.26 -7.62
N ASP A 83 -2.96 2.71 -7.26
CA ASP A 83 -1.86 1.85 -6.81
C ASP A 83 -1.97 1.45 -5.31
N GLU A 84 -3.20 1.17 -4.89
CA GLU A 84 -3.52 0.66 -3.55
C GLU A 84 -4.88 -0.07 -3.53
N MET A 85 -5.18 -0.74 -2.43
CA MET A 85 -6.53 -1.19 -2.13
C MET A 85 -7.44 0.03 -2.01
N THR A 86 -8.57 0.04 -2.71
CA THR A 86 -9.40 1.26 -2.79
C THR A 86 -10.82 1.05 -2.29
N LEU A 87 -11.44 2.11 -1.78
CA LEU A 87 -12.87 2.17 -1.51
C LEU A 87 -13.67 2.66 -2.72
N ALA A 88 -12.99 3.14 -3.77
CA ALA A 88 -13.65 3.74 -4.93
C ALA A 88 -14.20 2.72 -5.93
N GLY A 89 -14.00 1.43 -5.68
CA GLY A 89 -14.45 0.33 -6.52
C GLY A 89 -13.69 -0.95 -6.24
N PRO A 90 -13.78 -1.95 -7.13
CA PRO A 90 -13.04 -3.20 -7.00
C PRO A 90 -11.53 -2.97 -7.07
N THR A 91 -10.78 -3.80 -6.36
CA THR A 91 -9.34 -3.90 -6.49
C THR A 91 -8.98 -5.27 -7.06
N GLN A 92 -8.31 -5.28 -8.21
CA GLN A 92 -7.74 -6.49 -8.77
C GLN A 92 -6.45 -6.86 -8.05
N VAL A 93 -6.28 -8.14 -7.76
CA VAL A 93 -5.13 -8.69 -7.06
C VAL A 93 -4.54 -9.85 -7.84
N GLU A 94 -3.23 -9.80 -8.07
CA GLU A 94 -2.39 -10.95 -8.41
C GLU A 94 -1.57 -11.30 -7.18
N ALA A 95 -1.73 -12.52 -6.68
CA ALA A 95 -1.11 -12.96 -5.44
C ALA A 95 -0.17 -14.13 -5.68
N LEU A 96 1.11 -13.97 -5.34
CA LEU A 96 2.06 -15.09 -5.23
C LEU A 96 2.07 -15.59 -3.79
N GLU A 97 1.68 -16.82 -3.58
CA GLU A 97 1.70 -17.46 -2.26
C GLU A 97 2.06 -18.94 -2.41
N ASN A 98 2.98 -19.41 -1.56
CA ASN A 98 3.41 -20.82 -1.56
C ASN A 98 3.84 -21.35 -2.94
N GLY A 99 4.43 -20.50 -3.78
CA GLY A 99 4.88 -20.83 -5.13
C GLY A 99 3.77 -20.84 -6.20
N HIS A 100 2.53 -20.53 -5.83
CA HIS A 100 1.40 -20.45 -6.76
C HIS A 100 0.93 -19.00 -6.94
N ILE A 101 0.43 -18.69 -8.12
CA ILE A 101 -0.15 -17.38 -8.41
C ILE A 101 -1.66 -17.55 -8.54
N HIS A 102 -2.39 -16.71 -7.81
CA HIS A 102 -3.84 -16.64 -7.80
C HIS A 102 -4.29 -15.23 -8.21
N SER A 103 -5.39 -15.15 -8.94
CA SER A 103 -6.03 -13.89 -9.32
C SER A 103 -7.39 -13.80 -8.68
N PHE A 104 -7.69 -12.69 -8.01
CA PHE A 104 -9.01 -12.43 -7.43
C PHE A 104 -9.29 -10.94 -7.33
N VAL A 105 -10.52 -10.62 -6.94
CA VAL A 105 -10.97 -9.23 -6.77
C VAL A 105 -11.40 -9.04 -5.32
N VAL A 106 -11.07 -7.87 -4.78
CA VAL A 106 -11.52 -7.41 -3.45
C VAL A 106 -12.44 -6.21 -3.65
N GLU A 107 -13.67 -6.31 -3.15
CA GLU A 107 -14.61 -5.21 -3.08
C GLU A 107 -14.60 -4.62 -1.65
N PRO A 108 -14.75 -3.31 -1.46
CA PRO A 108 -14.82 -2.69 -0.12
C PRO A 108 -15.89 -3.33 0.78
N GLU A 109 -17.02 -3.66 0.18
CA GLU A 109 -18.17 -4.26 0.86
C GLU A 109 -17.86 -5.64 1.44
N MET A 110 -16.92 -6.39 0.86
CA MET A 110 -16.42 -7.65 1.44
C MET A 110 -15.74 -7.43 2.80
N ALA A 111 -15.10 -6.27 2.96
CA ALA A 111 -14.48 -5.84 4.22
C ALA A 111 -15.47 -5.20 5.21
N GLY A 112 -16.75 -5.06 4.85
CA GLY A 112 -17.73 -4.31 5.62
C GLY A 112 -17.58 -2.79 5.53
N LEU A 113 -16.84 -2.31 4.53
CA LEU A 113 -16.57 -0.88 4.31
C LEU A 113 -17.46 -0.34 3.21
N ALA A 114 -17.86 0.92 3.34
CA ALA A 114 -18.68 1.58 2.33
C ALA A 114 -17.83 2.07 1.14
N TYR A 115 -18.44 2.13 -0.03
CA TYR A 115 -17.88 2.84 -1.16
C TYR A 115 -17.60 4.31 -0.81
N ALA A 116 -16.46 4.81 -1.26
CA ALA A 116 -16.12 6.21 -1.20
C ALA A 116 -15.43 6.65 -2.50
N PRO A 117 -15.77 7.81 -3.08
CA PRO A 117 -15.15 8.27 -4.30
C PRO A 117 -13.67 8.63 -4.06
N VAL A 118 -12.86 8.61 -5.11
CA VAL A 118 -11.42 8.97 -5.04
C VAL A 118 -11.21 10.35 -4.40
N SER A 119 -12.11 11.31 -4.66
CA SER A 119 -12.06 12.66 -4.09
C SER A 119 -12.14 12.67 -2.54
N ALA A 120 -12.70 11.64 -1.92
CA ALA A 120 -12.81 11.54 -0.46
C ALA A 120 -11.48 11.21 0.24
N ILE A 121 -10.50 10.69 -0.51
CA ILE A 121 -9.16 10.33 -0.01
C ILE A 121 -8.05 11.14 -0.69
N GLN A 122 -8.43 12.12 -1.49
CA GLN A 122 -7.46 12.94 -2.21
C GLN A 122 -6.58 13.72 -1.21
N GLY A 123 -5.26 13.52 -1.33
CA GLY A 123 -4.28 14.25 -0.53
C GLY A 123 -4.09 15.69 -0.99
N GLY A 124 -3.27 16.41 -0.25
CA GLY A 124 -2.88 17.79 -0.51
C GLY A 124 -1.38 17.98 -0.44
N ASN A 125 -0.94 19.13 0.01
CA ASN A 125 0.48 19.37 0.28
C ASN A 125 0.96 18.58 1.50
N ALA A 126 2.29 18.57 1.74
CA ALA A 126 2.90 17.80 2.82
C ALA A 126 2.33 18.14 4.20
N GLN A 127 2.00 19.40 4.46
CA GLN A 127 1.44 19.84 5.73
C GLN A 127 0.01 19.30 5.93
N GLN A 128 -0.83 19.39 4.89
CA GLN A 128 -2.19 18.85 4.91
C GLN A 128 -2.19 17.33 5.12
N ASN A 129 -1.32 16.62 4.40
CA ASN A 129 -1.19 15.17 4.54
C ASN A 129 -0.67 14.77 5.94
N ALA A 130 0.26 15.52 6.51
CA ALA A 130 0.73 15.29 7.88
C ALA A 130 -0.38 15.54 8.92
N GLN A 131 -1.23 16.56 8.72
CA GLN A 131 -2.39 16.80 9.58
C GLN A 131 -3.41 15.67 9.47
N ALA A 132 -3.72 15.21 8.25
CA ALA A 132 -4.63 14.09 8.03
C ALA A 132 -4.12 12.80 8.69
N LEU A 133 -2.82 12.48 8.55
CA LEU A 133 -2.20 11.34 9.21
C LEU A 133 -2.28 11.45 10.75
N ASN A 134 -1.98 12.61 11.32
CA ASN A 134 -2.08 12.81 12.77
C ASN A 134 -3.53 12.67 13.27
N ALA A 135 -4.50 13.20 12.52
CA ALA A 135 -5.93 13.04 12.85
C ALA A 135 -6.35 11.57 12.81
N LEU A 136 -5.96 10.83 11.77
CA LEU A 136 -6.18 9.40 11.63
C LEU A 136 -5.64 8.63 12.85
N LEU A 137 -4.37 8.85 13.20
CA LEU A 137 -3.71 8.15 14.31
C LEU A 137 -4.27 8.53 15.70
N ARG A 138 -5.08 9.58 15.78
CA ARG A 138 -5.84 9.99 16.95
C ARG A 138 -7.31 9.56 16.90
N GLY A 139 -7.67 8.67 15.96
CA GLY A 139 -8.99 8.05 15.88
C GLY A 139 -10.00 8.79 14.99
N ALA A 140 -9.60 9.72 14.14
CA ALA A 140 -10.52 10.35 13.20
C ALA A 140 -11.15 9.31 12.27
N HIS A 141 -12.46 9.37 12.08
CA HIS A 141 -13.22 8.50 11.17
C HIS A 141 -13.35 9.11 9.77
N GLY A 142 -13.67 8.27 8.78
CA GLY A 142 -13.96 8.66 7.40
C GLY A 142 -13.24 7.81 6.37
N ALA A 143 -13.42 8.11 5.09
CA ALA A 143 -12.91 7.32 3.97
C ALA A 143 -11.40 7.13 4.00
N TYR A 144 -10.62 8.10 4.47
CA TYR A 144 -9.16 7.95 4.60
C TYR A 144 -8.81 6.87 5.62
N ARG A 145 -9.47 6.85 6.79
CA ARG A 145 -9.30 5.78 7.79
C ARG A 145 -9.67 4.43 7.19
N ASP A 146 -10.82 4.32 6.56
CA ASP A 146 -11.32 3.05 6.04
C ASP A 146 -10.39 2.51 4.93
N THR A 147 -9.85 3.38 4.06
CA THR A 147 -8.82 3.01 3.09
C THR A 147 -7.56 2.47 3.78
N VAL A 148 -7.08 3.14 4.82
CA VAL A 148 -5.90 2.68 5.58
C VAL A 148 -6.16 1.33 6.25
N LEU A 149 -7.35 1.12 6.83
CA LEU A 149 -7.70 -0.16 7.46
C LEU A 149 -7.72 -1.31 6.46
N LEU A 150 -8.30 -1.10 5.27
CA LEU A 150 -8.34 -2.11 4.20
C LEU A 150 -6.93 -2.50 3.75
N ASN A 151 -6.09 -1.51 3.47
CA ASN A 151 -4.69 -1.74 3.08
C ASN A 151 -3.88 -2.41 4.21
N ALA A 152 -4.09 -2.02 5.47
CA ALA A 152 -3.42 -2.61 6.62
C ALA A 152 -3.81 -4.09 6.81
N ALA A 153 -5.10 -4.44 6.68
CA ALA A 153 -5.56 -5.83 6.75
C ALA A 153 -4.87 -6.70 5.69
N CYS A 154 -4.80 -6.21 4.44
CA CYS A 154 -4.11 -6.91 3.36
C CYS A 154 -2.59 -7.02 3.63
N ALA A 155 -1.96 -5.97 4.17
CA ALA A 155 -0.56 -5.99 4.55
C ALA A 155 -0.27 -6.99 5.70
N LEU A 156 -1.14 -7.10 6.68
CA LEU A 156 -1.05 -8.09 7.76
C LEU A 156 -1.11 -9.53 7.21
N HIS A 157 -1.96 -9.79 6.23
CA HIS A 157 -1.99 -11.08 5.55
C HIS A 157 -0.68 -11.37 4.81
N VAL A 158 -0.21 -10.43 4.01
CA VAL A 158 1.06 -10.58 3.27
C VAL A 158 2.22 -10.80 4.22
N ALA A 159 2.21 -10.13 5.38
CA ALA A 159 3.20 -10.32 6.45
C ALA A 159 3.04 -11.66 7.21
N GLY A 160 2.02 -12.47 6.90
CA GLY A 160 1.77 -13.77 7.54
C GLY A 160 1.22 -13.66 8.97
N ARG A 161 0.64 -12.52 9.34
CA ARG A 161 0.03 -12.30 10.67
C ARG A 161 -1.38 -12.82 10.77
N ILE A 162 -2.14 -12.72 9.69
CA ILE A 162 -3.50 -13.22 9.54
C ILE A 162 -3.62 -13.99 8.22
N ASN A 163 -4.72 -14.70 8.02
CA ASN A 163 -4.98 -15.38 6.74
C ASN A 163 -6.31 -14.92 6.14
N LEU A 164 -6.23 -14.18 5.03
CA LEU A 164 -7.39 -13.64 4.31
C LEU A 164 -7.83 -14.50 3.13
N VAL A 165 -7.01 -15.49 2.71
CA VAL A 165 -7.26 -16.29 1.51
C VAL A 165 -7.64 -17.72 1.88
N ARG A 166 -8.69 -18.24 1.26
CA ARG A 166 -9.08 -19.62 1.33
C ARG A 166 -9.29 -20.16 -0.09
N GLU A 167 -8.64 -21.26 -0.44
CA GLU A 167 -8.75 -21.89 -1.75
C GLU A 167 -8.45 -20.94 -2.93
N GLY A 168 -7.46 -20.04 -2.73
CA GLY A 168 -7.05 -19.06 -3.75
C GLY A 168 -8.00 -17.88 -3.93
N GLN A 169 -9.00 -17.72 -3.05
CA GLN A 169 -9.96 -16.61 -3.07
C GLN A 169 -9.98 -15.86 -1.76
N ILE A 170 -10.35 -14.58 -1.80
CA ILE A 170 -10.53 -13.77 -0.59
C ILE A 170 -11.69 -14.33 0.25
N ASN A 171 -11.47 -14.41 1.56
CA ASN A 171 -12.53 -14.77 2.53
C ASN A 171 -13.08 -13.49 3.16
N PRO A 172 -14.34 -13.10 2.88
CA PRO A 172 -14.92 -11.86 3.39
C PRO A 172 -14.99 -11.77 4.93
N HIS A 173 -15.21 -12.88 5.62
CA HIS A 173 -15.23 -12.90 7.09
C HIS A 173 -13.85 -12.58 7.65
N ALA A 174 -12.81 -13.27 7.16
CA ALA A 174 -11.45 -13.03 7.59
C ALA A 174 -10.98 -11.59 7.23
N LEU A 175 -11.44 -11.04 6.10
CA LEU A 175 -11.13 -9.67 5.71
C LEU A 175 -11.75 -8.66 6.68
N LYS A 176 -13.01 -8.85 7.10
CA LYS A 176 -13.66 -8.03 8.14
C LYS A 176 -12.92 -8.09 9.46
N ASP A 177 -12.52 -9.29 9.89
CA ASP A 177 -11.74 -9.48 11.11
C ASP A 177 -10.37 -8.77 11.02
N GLY A 178 -9.69 -8.85 9.88
CA GLY A 178 -8.44 -8.14 9.65
C GLY A 178 -8.59 -6.62 9.68
N VAL A 179 -9.69 -6.09 9.13
CA VAL A 179 -10.02 -4.65 9.21
C VAL A 179 -10.29 -4.26 10.67
N ALA A 180 -10.99 -5.09 11.45
CA ALA A 180 -11.25 -4.84 12.87
C ALA A 180 -9.95 -4.85 13.69
N GLU A 181 -9.00 -5.75 13.40
CA GLU A 181 -7.68 -5.79 14.05
C GLU A 181 -6.87 -4.53 13.74
N ALA A 182 -6.87 -4.08 12.48
CA ALA A 182 -6.23 -2.84 12.08
C ALA A 182 -6.87 -1.62 12.79
N ALA A 183 -8.20 -1.58 12.89
CA ALA A 183 -8.94 -0.54 13.61
C ALA A 183 -8.56 -0.52 15.10
N HIS A 184 -8.51 -1.69 15.75
CA HIS A 184 -8.09 -1.79 17.15
C HIS A 184 -6.67 -1.21 17.36
N THR A 185 -5.75 -1.46 16.43
CA THR A 185 -4.37 -0.94 16.49
C THR A 185 -4.30 0.60 16.39
N LEU A 186 -5.20 1.22 15.62
CA LEU A 186 -5.33 2.67 15.59
C LEU A 186 -5.94 3.20 16.89
N ASP A 187 -7.03 2.59 17.33
CA ASP A 187 -7.88 3.09 18.42
C ASP A 187 -7.20 2.96 19.80
N ASN A 188 -6.34 1.96 19.99
CA ASN A 188 -5.55 1.80 21.20
C ASN A 188 -4.28 2.66 21.25
N GLY A 189 -3.99 3.43 20.20
CA GLY A 189 -2.85 4.33 20.12
C GLY A 189 -1.50 3.67 19.77
N ALA A 190 -1.47 2.36 19.52
CA ALA A 190 -0.22 1.66 19.20
C ALA A 190 0.44 2.19 17.91
N ALA A 191 -0.37 2.50 16.88
CA ALA A 191 0.14 3.08 15.63
C ALA A 191 0.71 4.50 15.84
N LEU A 192 0.08 5.32 16.70
CA LEU A 192 0.59 6.64 17.07
C LEU A 192 1.93 6.53 17.81
N ALA A 193 2.05 5.59 18.74
CA ALA A 193 3.29 5.36 19.48
C ALA A 193 4.46 5.00 18.56
N VAL A 194 4.21 4.23 17.50
CA VAL A 194 5.24 3.91 16.48
C VAL A 194 5.69 5.19 15.75
N LEU A 195 4.77 6.06 15.35
CA LEU A 195 5.12 7.33 14.70
C LEU A 195 5.97 8.22 15.63
N GLU A 196 5.59 8.36 16.89
CA GLU A 196 6.36 9.14 17.86
C GLU A 196 7.76 8.53 18.10
N GLY A 197 7.86 7.20 18.18
CA GLY A 197 9.15 6.52 18.26
C GLY A 197 10.06 6.79 17.06
N LEU A 198 9.49 6.83 15.84
CA LEU A 198 10.24 7.18 14.63
C LEU A 198 10.73 8.64 14.63
N ARG A 199 9.96 9.57 15.19
CA ARG A 199 10.36 10.98 15.33
C ARG A 199 11.54 11.15 16.27
N VAL A 200 11.55 10.42 17.39
CA VAL A 200 12.65 10.45 18.37
C VAL A 200 13.91 9.76 17.84
N ALA A 201 13.75 8.67 17.10
CA ALA A 201 14.87 7.92 16.51
C ALA A 201 15.53 8.62 15.32
N ARG A 202 15.01 9.76 14.87
CA ARG A 202 15.67 10.57 13.82
C ARG A 202 16.98 11.10 14.38
N PRO A 203 18.17 10.77 13.80
CA PRO A 203 19.39 11.44 14.20
C PRO A 203 19.21 12.93 14.01
N ALA A 204 19.36 13.71 15.08
CA ALA A 204 19.56 15.13 14.97
C ALA A 204 20.79 15.34 14.08
N ASP A 205 20.66 16.20 13.07
CA ASP A 205 21.73 16.65 12.19
C ASP A 205 22.38 15.62 11.25
N ARG A 206 21.75 15.39 10.09
CA ARG A 206 22.56 15.31 8.87
C ARG A 206 22.45 16.66 8.16
N PRO A 207 23.56 17.39 7.99
CA PRO A 207 23.57 18.57 7.15
C PRO A 207 23.11 18.17 5.74
N GLU A 208 22.23 18.96 5.18
CA GLU A 208 21.82 18.85 3.77
C GLU A 208 23.09 18.89 2.90
N ARG A 209 23.36 17.81 2.19
CA ARG A 209 24.40 17.75 1.16
C ARG A 209 23.77 17.90 -0.23
#